data_ddfb777bf58402154b8dcd91fd4f44ec
#
_entry.id   ddfb777bf58402154b8dcd91fd4f44ec
#
_cell.length_a   1.000
_cell.length_b   1.000
_cell.length_c   1.000
_cell.angle_alpha   90.00
_cell.angle_beta   90.00
_cell.angle_gamma   90.00
#
_symmetry.space_group_name_H-M   'P 1'
#
loop_
_entity.id
_entity.type
_entity.pdbx_description
1 polymer ?
#
loop_
_entity_poly.entity_id
_entity_poly.type
_entity_poly.pdbx_seq_one_letter_code
_entity_poly.pdbx_strand_id
1 'polypeptide(L)'
;MTQSSMGAQSVETTFYWYDYETFGVDPRKDRPAQFAGRRTRLDFSPLSGDTGEIFYCRPTEDQLPNPESCLLTGITPQYCAEKGVCESEFADLIWERLNTPGTVSIGYNTLGFDDEVNRFLFWRNFLDPYTHSWAKGCSRWDLFPVVCAAWALRGDTIKWPRWEEIDPIKYPKAEGRKGVCFKLEFLTKANGIEHGHAHDALSDVEATIGMAKLLAEREPKLWRWAFENRTTAKVSAAVADMKPVVWVTPKFGIARGCTGIAACFFQEKHDCWMWDLSFDPTVLQLLSYEEIKQRLFPSIKERAQGIERLPIRRLKANASPFVCANLKVLSRERAQKYGIDLDVAAANLQKLKAVAPAVQTIFAELAAERRSNDAAAPSADPDRSLYSGFASSGDKARFVQIRSMMPEHLAAEAPKFRFDDQKFAEMLFRFRARNWPEMLSAEETERWRQFCADRIMSGRDGMLQLSDYFDQIDEAQASGLYDDERHQQVLEALYDWGETLGNRLSD
;
A
#
# COMPACT_ATOMS: atom_id res chain seq x y z
N MET A 1 30.29 8.97 -45.60
CA MET A 1 29.58 9.58 -44.46
C MET A 1 29.01 8.45 -43.64
N THR A 2 29.73 8.03 -42.63
CA THR A 2 29.36 6.93 -41.72
C THR A 2 28.46 7.52 -40.62
N GLN A 3 27.16 7.19 -40.67
CA GLN A 3 26.26 7.46 -39.55
C GLN A 3 26.67 6.57 -38.40
N SER A 4 27.22 7.19 -37.37
CA SER A 4 27.45 6.60 -36.07
C SER A 4 26.09 6.28 -35.45
N SER A 5 25.73 5.00 -35.36
CA SER A 5 24.60 4.53 -34.56
C SER A 5 24.94 4.80 -33.10
N MET A 6 24.37 5.84 -32.51
CA MET A 6 24.33 5.99 -31.06
C MET A 6 23.59 4.77 -30.49
N GLY A 7 24.36 3.81 -29.97
CA GLY A 7 23.80 2.67 -29.26
C GLY A 7 22.97 3.17 -28.10
N ALA A 8 21.69 2.80 -28.08
CA ALA A 8 20.85 3.01 -26.91
C ALA A 8 21.55 2.33 -25.72
N GLN A 9 22.09 3.12 -24.80
CA GLN A 9 22.62 2.59 -23.54
C GLN A 9 21.47 1.81 -22.88
N SER A 10 21.69 0.52 -22.66
CA SER A 10 20.74 -0.30 -21.93
C SER A 10 20.59 0.28 -20.53
N VAL A 11 19.35 0.66 -20.19
CA VAL A 11 19.04 1.19 -18.86
C VAL A 11 19.32 0.09 -17.83
N GLU A 12 20.22 0.35 -16.89
CA GLU A 12 20.54 -0.58 -15.80
C GLU A 12 19.29 -0.74 -14.90
N THR A 13 18.91 -1.98 -14.63
CA THR A 13 17.82 -2.25 -13.69
C THR A 13 18.38 -2.26 -12.26
N THR A 14 17.75 -1.49 -11.37
CA THR A 14 18.14 -1.37 -9.96
C THR A 14 16.94 -1.57 -9.06
N PHE A 15 17.16 -2.04 -7.83
CA PHE A 15 16.16 -1.96 -6.78
C PHE A 15 16.22 -0.57 -6.12
N TYR A 16 15.07 -0.02 -5.80
CA TYR A 16 14.91 1.10 -4.90
C TYR A 16 14.01 0.65 -3.75
N TRP A 17 14.65 0.36 -2.62
CA TRP A 17 14.00 -0.07 -1.38
C TRP A 17 13.48 1.16 -0.66
N TYR A 18 12.25 1.11 -0.18
CA TYR A 18 11.66 2.26 0.50
C TYR A 18 10.62 1.85 1.52
N ASP A 19 10.41 2.74 2.47
CA ASP A 19 9.42 2.62 3.53
C ASP A 19 8.92 4.01 3.95
N TYR A 20 7.72 4.08 4.50
CA TYR A 20 7.12 5.29 5.02
C TYR A 20 6.75 5.17 6.48
N GLU A 21 7.01 6.26 7.24
CA GLU A 21 6.26 6.54 8.46
C GLU A 21 5.23 7.65 8.18
N THR A 22 4.02 7.48 8.71
CA THR A 22 2.89 8.37 8.41
C THR A 22 2.20 8.84 9.67
N PHE A 23 1.57 9.99 9.60
CA PHE A 23 0.75 10.56 10.66
C PHE A 23 -0.64 9.91 10.78
N GLY A 24 -0.81 8.69 10.30
CA GLY A 24 -2.04 7.91 10.40
C GLY A 24 -2.02 6.65 9.55
N VAL A 25 -3.12 5.90 9.52
CA VAL A 25 -3.18 4.57 8.92
C VAL A 25 -3.99 4.48 7.61
N ASP A 26 -4.61 5.58 7.18
CA ASP A 26 -5.34 5.64 5.92
C ASP A 26 -4.51 6.38 4.85
N PRO A 27 -3.89 5.67 3.89
CA PRO A 27 -3.00 6.28 2.89
C PRO A 27 -3.71 7.29 1.97
N ARG A 28 -5.05 7.30 1.97
CA ARG A 28 -5.85 8.22 1.13
C ARG A 28 -5.97 9.62 1.73
N LYS A 29 -5.92 9.72 3.05
CA LYS A 29 -6.13 10.97 3.78
C LYS A 29 -4.93 11.38 4.63
N ASP A 30 -4.27 10.41 5.27
CA ASP A 30 -3.21 10.70 6.21
C ASP A 30 -1.92 11.13 5.49
N ARG A 31 -1.18 12.01 6.13
CA ARG A 31 0.03 12.61 5.53
C ARG A 31 1.26 11.79 5.90
N PRO A 32 2.27 11.74 5.01
CA PRO A 32 3.55 11.18 5.37
C PRO A 32 4.25 12.05 6.42
N ALA A 33 5.00 11.40 7.30
CA ALA A 33 5.90 12.04 8.26
C ALA A 33 7.35 11.89 7.80
N GLN A 34 7.75 10.65 7.47
CA GLN A 34 9.09 10.28 7.05
C GLN A 34 9.00 9.35 5.83
N PHE A 35 9.97 9.48 4.95
CA PHE A 35 10.26 8.52 3.88
C PHE A 35 11.72 8.15 3.99
N ALA A 36 12.03 6.88 3.87
CA ALA A 36 13.40 6.41 3.71
C ALA A 36 13.54 5.59 2.43
N GLY A 37 14.69 5.68 1.80
CA GLY A 37 14.99 4.94 0.60
C GLY A 37 16.46 4.60 0.45
N ARG A 38 16.73 3.49 -0.24
CA ARG A 38 18.08 3.06 -0.62
C ARG A 38 18.08 2.36 -1.96
N ARG A 39 19.05 2.71 -2.80
CA ARG A 39 19.20 2.09 -4.12
C ARG A 39 20.30 1.03 -4.10
N THR A 40 20.00 -0.15 -4.65
CA THR A 40 20.98 -1.23 -4.81
C THR A 40 20.94 -1.80 -6.23
N ARG A 41 21.99 -2.50 -6.62
CA ARG A 41 21.94 -3.40 -7.76
C ARG A 41 21.10 -4.62 -7.47
N LEU A 42 20.84 -5.44 -8.49
CA LEU A 42 20.04 -6.67 -8.33
C LEU A 42 20.74 -7.73 -7.46
N ASP A 43 22.05 -7.62 -7.25
CA ASP A 43 22.84 -8.45 -6.35
C ASP A 43 22.93 -7.91 -4.90
N PHE A 44 22.13 -6.88 -4.60
CA PHE A 44 22.09 -6.16 -3.32
C PHE A 44 23.32 -5.30 -3.01
N SER A 45 24.30 -5.20 -3.89
CA SER A 45 25.41 -4.29 -3.70
C SER A 45 24.92 -2.84 -3.79
N PRO A 46 25.36 -1.95 -2.89
CA PRO A 46 24.99 -0.53 -2.97
C PRO A 46 25.57 0.11 -4.23
N LEU A 47 24.92 1.13 -4.76
CA LEU A 47 25.55 1.98 -5.75
C LEU A 47 26.62 2.86 -5.07
N SER A 48 27.62 3.25 -5.83
CA SER A 48 28.71 4.09 -5.30
C SER A 48 28.16 5.37 -4.66
N GLY A 49 28.45 5.58 -3.39
CA GLY A 49 28.01 6.75 -2.62
C GLY A 49 26.60 6.66 -2.05
N ASP A 50 25.85 5.57 -2.28
CA ASP A 50 24.53 5.39 -1.68
C ASP A 50 24.64 4.83 -0.25
N THR A 51 24.30 5.66 0.72
CA THR A 51 24.27 5.32 2.16
C THR A 51 22.84 5.19 2.68
N GLY A 52 21.84 5.27 1.81
CA GLY A 52 20.45 5.48 2.18
C GLY A 52 20.12 6.95 2.39
N GLU A 53 18.86 7.29 2.22
CA GLU A 53 18.37 8.67 2.34
C GLU A 53 17.10 8.70 3.18
N ILE A 54 16.90 9.79 3.92
CA ILE A 54 15.73 10.05 4.74
C ILE A 54 15.20 11.43 4.39
N PHE A 55 13.90 11.54 4.18
CA PHE A 55 13.20 12.79 3.99
C PHE A 55 12.08 12.90 5.01
N TYR A 56 11.87 14.11 5.57
CA TYR A 56 10.75 14.43 6.42
C TYR A 56 9.80 15.37 5.70
N CYS A 57 8.49 15.13 5.88
CA CYS A 57 7.44 15.98 5.34
C CYS A 57 6.95 16.95 6.42
N ARG A 58 6.97 18.25 6.12
CA ARG A 58 6.40 19.25 7.03
C ARG A 58 4.90 19.04 7.18
N PRO A 59 4.36 18.96 8.41
CA PRO A 59 2.92 18.86 8.63
C PRO A 59 2.17 20.08 8.10
N THR A 60 0.93 19.88 7.70
CA THR A 60 0.04 20.94 7.23
C THR A 60 -1.09 21.20 8.23
N GLU A 61 -1.63 22.42 8.24
CA GLU A 61 -2.62 22.85 9.22
C GLU A 61 -4.02 22.23 9.03
N ASP A 62 -4.24 21.54 7.92
CA ASP A 62 -5.52 20.92 7.57
C ASP A 62 -5.69 19.49 8.07
N GLN A 63 -4.74 18.99 8.90
CA GLN A 63 -4.80 17.66 9.48
C GLN A 63 -4.06 17.57 10.82
N LEU A 64 -4.68 16.91 11.80
CA LEU A 64 -4.02 16.46 13.03
C LEU A 64 -3.29 15.13 12.79
N PRO A 65 -2.09 14.94 13.37
CA PRO A 65 -1.44 13.63 13.37
C PRO A 65 -2.21 12.66 14.26
N ASN A 66 -2.24 11.38 13.90
CA ASN A 66 -2.84 10.36 14.76
C ASN A 66 -1.90 10.05 15.94
N PRO A 67 -2.35 10.15 17.20
CA PRO A 67 -1.51 9.94 18.38
C PRO A 67 -0.87 8.55 18.44
N GLU A 68 -1.61 7.46 18.11
CA GLU A 68 -1.06 6.09 18.10
C GLU A 68 0.08 5.96 17.09
N SER A 69 -0.04 6.60 15.91
CA SER A 69 1.01 6.57 14.89
C SER A 69 2.28 7.28 15.37
N CYS A 70 2.15 8.45 16.01
CA CYS A 70 3.30 9.17 16.55
C CYS A 70 3.96 8.44 17.73
N LEU A 71 3.18 7.80 18.59
CA LEU A 71 3.70 6.96 19.68
C LEU A 71 4.46 5.75 19.15
N LEU A 72 3.95 5.10 18.09
CA LEU A 72 4.59 3.95 17.48
C LEU A 72 5.94 4.30 16.87
N THR A 73 5.99 5.39 16.09
CA THR A 73 7.19 5.80 15.33
C THR A 73 8.16 6.66 16.18
N GLY A 74 7.64 7.38 17.16
CA GLY A 74 8.36 8.41 17.91
C GLY A 74 8.55 9.71 17.14
N ILE A 75 7.92 9.85 15.95
CA ILE A 75 8.04 11.04 15.11
C ILE A 75 6.95 12.04 15.48
N THR A 76 7.37 13.21 15.96
CA THR A 76 6.44 14.28 16.32
C THR A 76 6.23 15.27 15.19
N PRO A 77 5.08 15.95 15.12
CA PRO A 77 4.84 16.97 14.11
C PRO A 77 5.84 18.15 14.23
N GLN A 78 6.29 18.51 15.43
CA GLN A 78 7.32 19.53 15.65
C GLN A 78 8.65 19.14 15.00
N TYR A 79 9.07 17.88 15.17
CA TYR A 79 10.28 17.38 14.53
C TYR A 79 10.20 17.47 13.00
N CYS A 80 9.07 17.06 12.42
CA CYS A 80 8.83 17.19 11.00
C CYS A 80 8.70 18.65 10.53
N ALA A 81 8.19 19.55 11.36
CA ALA A 81 8.14 20.99 11.07
C ALA A 81 9.55 21.59 11.01
N GLU A 82 10.46 21.15 11.88
CA GLU A 82 11.84 21.64 11.92
C GLU A 82 12.72 21.05 10.80
N LYS A 83 12.64 19.75 10.58
CA LYS A 83 13.54 19.00 9.68
C LYS A 83 12.97 18.78 8.28
N GLY A 84 11.67 18.91 8.13
CA GLY A 84 10.96 18.56 6.92
C GLY A 84 10.90 19.69 5.89
N VAL A 85 10.81 19.27 4.63
CA VAL A 85 10.49 20.14 3.49
C VAL A 85 8.98 20.21 3.28
N CYS A 86 8.49 21.18 2.50
CA CYS A 86 7.07 21.24 2.16
C CYS A 86 6.64 20.00 1.37
N GLU A 87 5.34 19.68 1.39
CA GLU A 87 4.81 18.46 0.77
C GLU A 87 5.11 18.37 -0.73
N SER A 88 5.13 19.51 -1.43
CA SER A 88 5.47 19.58 -2.86
C SER A 88 6.92 19.13 -3.13
N GLU A 89 7.87 19.64 -2.37
CA GLU A 89 9.29 19.26 -2.47
C GLU A 89 9.51 17.80 -2.04
N PHE A 90 8.87 17.39 -0.96
CA PHE A 90 8.90 16.00 -0.50
C PHE A 90 8.39 15.05 -1.59
N ALA A 91 7.30 15.41 -2.27
CA ALA A 91 6.74 14.62 -3.35
C ALA A 91 7.70 14.56 -4.56
N ASP A 92 8.38 15.65 -4.91
CA ASP A 92 9.36 15.68 -5.99
C ASP A 92 10.54 14.77 -5.72
N LEU A 93 11.11 14.86 -4.52
CA LEU A 93 12.23 14.02 -4.10
C LEU A 93 11.92 12.53 -4.30
N ILE A 94 10.76 12.09 -3.87
CA ILE A 94 10.33 10.70 -3.98
C ILE A 94 9.98 10.32 -5.41
N TRP A 95 9.25 11.20 -6.11
CA TRP A 95 8.85 10.96 -7.50
C TRP A 95 10.06 10.75 -8.41
N GLU A 96 11.10 11.54 -8.26
CA GLU A 96 12.35 11.40 -9.01
C GLU A 96 13.04 10.05 -8.75
N ARG A 97 13.13 9.62 -7.48
CA ARG A 97 13.74 8.34 -7.11
C ARG A 97 13.00 7.17 -7.72
N LEU A 98 11.68 7.16 -7.60
CA LEU A 98 10.84 6.08 -8.09
C LEU A 98 10.74 6.05 -9.62
N ASN A 99 10.85 7.20 -10.29
CA ASN A 99 10.78 7.32 -11.76
C ASN A 99 12.17 7.32 -12.46
N THR A 100 13.26 7.14 -11.72
CA THR A 100 14.57 6.88 -12.33
C THR A 100 14.46 5.66 -13.26
N PRO A 101 14.87 5.77 -14.54
CA PRO A 101 14.71 4.68 -15.50
C PRO A 101 15.29 3.34 -15.00
N GLY A 102 14.54 2.24 -15.21
CA GLY A 102 14.94 0.90 -14.77
C GLY A 102 14.72 0.60 -13.30
N THR A 103 14.09 1.49 -12.54
CA THR A 103 13.84 1.28 -11.11
C THR A 103 12.78 0.19 -10.89
N VAL A 104 13.10 -0.77 -10.04
CA VAL A 104 12.15 -1.66 -9.38
C VAL A 104 11.96 -1.16 -7.95
N SER A 105 10.85 -0.45 -7.71
CA SER A 105 10.52 0.00 -6.36
C SER A 105 10.00 -1.19 -5.53
N ILE A 106 10.56 -1.36 -4.34
CA ILE A 106 10.30 -2.53 -3.49
C ILE A 106 10.36 -2.17 -2.01
N GLY A 107 9.54 -2.83 -1.21
CA GLY A 107 9.56 -2.78 0.23
C GLY A 107 8.89 -4.01 0.83
N TYR A 108 8.53 -3.95 2.10
CA TYR A 108 7.91 -5.04 2.83
C TYR A 108 6.43 -4.78 3.07
N ASN A 109 5.53 -5.45 2.35
CA ASN A 109 4.08 -5.25 2.39
C ASN A 109 3.63 -3.85 1.89
N THR A 110 4.42 -3.25 1.03
CA THR A 110 4.28 -1.85 0.60
C THR A 110 3.17 -1.61 -0.41
N LEU A 111 2.80 -2.60 -1.23
CA LEU A 111 1.80 -2.39 -2.30
C LEU A 111 0.38 -2.11 -1.78
N GLY A 112 0.10 -2.41 -0.52
CA GLY A 112 -1.20 -2.14 0.11
C GLY A 112 -1.28 -0.82 0.86
N PHE A 113 -0.14 -0.21 1.21
CA PHE A 113 -0.06 1.00 2.02
C PHE A 113 0.88 2.05 1.40
N ASP A 114 2.18 1.85 1.40
CA ASP A 114 3.17 2.84 0.96
C ASP A 114 3.00 3.28 -0.50
N ASP A 115 2.69 2.33 -1.38
CA ASP A 115 2.40 2.61 -2.78
C ASP A 115 1.11 3.45 -2.95
N GLU A 116 0.12 3.25 -2.09
CA GLU A 116 -1.06 4.10 -2.05
C GLU A 116 -0.73 5.49 -1.46
N VAL A 117 0.13 5.57 -0.44
CA VAL A 117 0.67 6.87 0.05
C VAL A 117 1.34 7.61 -1.10
N ASN A 118 2.24 6.97 -1.86
CA ASN A 118 2.85 7.55 -3.06
C ASN A 118 1.81 8.10 -4.03
N ARG A 119 0.78 7.31 -4.33
CA ARG A 119 -0.24 7.70 -5.31
C ARG A 119 -1.05 8.90 -4.90
N PHE A 120 -1.50 8.95 -3.64
CA PHE A 120 -2.27 10.09 -3.16
C PHE A 120 -1.38 11.30 -2.91
N LEU A 121 -0.12 11.13 -2.51
CA LEU A 121 0.88 12.19 -2.43
C LEU A 121 1.12 12.83 -3.80
N PHE A 122 1.39 12.03 -4.83
CA PHE A 122 1.62 12.51 -6.18
C PHE A 122 0.37 13.17 -6.77
N TRP A 123 -0.80 12.58 -6.56
CA TRP A 123 -2.08 13.11 -7.03
C TRP A 123 -2.33 14.53 -6.54
N ARG A 124 -2.29 14.76 -5.24
CA ARG A 124 -2.58 16.08 -4.66
C ARG A 124 -1.48 17.11 -4.89
N ASN A 125 -0.31 16.66 -5.35
CA ASN A 125 0.79 17.52 -5.76
C ASN A 125 0.95 17.61 -7.29
N PHE A 126 -0.07 17.27 -8.08
CA PHE A 126 -0.08 17.39 -9.56
C PHE A 126 1.04 16.61 -10.26
N LEU A 127 1.56 15.55 -9.65
CA LEU A 127 2.46 14.58 -10.25
C LEU A 127 1.68 13.38 -10.76
N ASP A 128 2.20 12.69 -11.79
CA ASP A 128 1.56 11.47 -12.28
C ASP A 128 1.70 10.34 -11.24
N PRO A 129 0.59 9.79 -10.71
CA PRO A 129 0.62 8.82 -9.62
C PRO A 129 0.97 7.39 -10.06
N TYR A 130 1.18 7.14 -11.36
CA TYR A 130 1.30 5.78 -11.90
C TYR A 130 2.60 5.50 -12.67
N THR A 131 3.29 6.53 -13.17
CA THR A 131 4.45 6.36 -14.08
C THR A 131 5.57 5.52 -13.47
N HIS A 132 5.83 5.64 -12.17
CA HIS A 132 6.83 4.84 -11.45
C HIS A 132 6.56 3.32 -11.50
N SER A 133 5.35 2.91 -11.84
CA SER A 133 4.97 1.50 -11.87
C SER A 133 5.12 0.82 -13.24
N TRP A 134 5.39 1.60 -14.32
CA TRP A 134 5.46 1.04 -15.67
C TRP A 134 6.31 1.82 -16.67
N ALA A 135 6.53 3.14 -16.46
CA ALA A 135 7.23 3.96 -17.45
C ALA A 135 8.75 3.74 -17.41
N LYS A 136 9.42 3.93 -18.53
CA LYS A 136 10.90 3.91 -18.66
C LYS A 136 11.57 2.66 -18.05
N GLY A 137 10.91 1.50 -18.12
CA GLY A 137 11.41 0.25 -17.53
C GLY A 137 11.21 0.15 -16.02
N CYS A 138 10.52 1.10 -15.40
CA CYS A 138 10.15 1.03 -14.00
C CYS A 138 9.12 -0.07 -13.74
N SER A 139 9.13 -0.61 -12.54
CA SER A 139 8.14 -1.57 -12.05
C SER A 139 8.10 -1.57 -10.53
N ARG A 140 7.07 -2.19 -9.97
CA ARG A 140 6.93 -2.36 -8.52
C ARG A 140 7.06 -3.82 -8.14
N TRP A 141 7.52 -4.07 -6.94
CA TRP A 141 7.54 -5.39 -6.35
C TRP A 141 7.27 -5.30 -4.85
N ASP A 142 6.93 -6.42 -4.23
CA ASP A 142 6.69 -6.52 -2.79
C ASP A 142 7.36 -7.79 -2.27
N LEU A 143 8.16 -7.65 -1.23
CA LEU A 143 8.87 -8.76 -0.63
C LEU A 143 7.94 -9.69 0.17
N PHE A 144 6.85 -9.17 0.73
CA PHE A 144 5.96 -9.92 1.61
C PHE A 144 5.37 -11.19 0.97
N PRO A 145 4.83 -11.18 -0.27
CA PRO A 145 4.40 -12.40 -0.94
C PRO A 145 5.50 -13.44 -1.15
N VAL A 146 6.75 -13.00 -1.34
CA VAL A 146 7.92 -13.89 -1.50
C VAL A 146 8.28 -14.54 -0.18
N VAL A 147 8.25 -13.80 0.92
CA VAL A 147 8.42 -14.33 2.29
C VAL A 147 7.37 -15.39 2.60
N CYS A 148 6.10 -15.09 2.32
CA CYS A 148 5.02 -16.07 2.49
C CYS A 148 5.25 -17.33 1.64
N ALA A 149 5.73 -17.17 0.40
CA ALA A 149 6.03 -18.29 -0.50
C ALA A 149 7.22 -19.13 -0.02
N ALA A 150 8.26 -18.48 0.52
CA ALA A 150 9.39 -19.19 1.12
C ALA A 150 8.92 -20.08 2.30
N TRP A 151 8.10 -19.53 3.19
CA TRP A 151 7.52 -20.32 4.28
C TRP A 151 6.62 -21.45 3.80
N ALA A 152 5.70 -21.13 2.90
CA ALA A 152 4.72 -22.10 2.41
C ALA A 152 5.35 -23.26 1.64
N LEU A 153 6.34 -22.96 0.79
CA LEU A 153 6.88 -23.92 -0.17
C LEU A 153 8.26 -24.47 0.22
N ARG A 154 8.98 -23.82 1.15
CA ARG A 154 10.37 -24.14 1.52
C ARG A 154 10.64 -24.20 3.02
N GLY A 155 9.71 -23.93 3.83
CA GLY A 155 9.55 -23.92 5.30
C GLY A 155 10.77 -24.05 6.23
N ASP A 156 11.80 -24.77 5.84
CA ASP A 156 12.92 -25.10 6.73
C ASP A 156 14.20 -24.32 6.40
N THR A 157 14.12 -23.36 5.48
CA THR A 157 15.29 -22.65 4.92
C THR A 157 15.78 -21.51 5.77
N ILE A 158 14.87 -20.87 6.50
CA ILE A 158 15.15 -19.78 7.45
C ILE A 158 14.39 -20.05 8.76
N LYS A 159 14.73 -19.30 9.81
CA LYS A 159 14.00 -19.37 11.08
C LYS A 159 12.69 -18.58 10.98
N TRP A 160 11.61 -19.21 11.41
CA TRP A 160 10.26 -18.64 11.39
C TRP A 160 9.80 -18.36 12.81
N PRO A 161 9.72 -17.11 13.26
CA PRO A 161 9.18 -16.75 14.56
C PRO A 161 7.69 -17.14 14.64
N ARG A 162 7.24 -17.50 15.83
CA ARG A 162 5.84 -17.85 16.08
C ARG A 162 5.20 -16.83 17.01
N TRP A 163 3.92 -16.58 16.82
CA TRP A 163 3.17 -15.66 17.67
C TRP A 163 3.18 -16.10 19.14
N GLU A 164 3.16 -17.42 19.39
CA GLU A 164 3.17 -18.00 20.74
C GLU A 164 4.51 -17.78 21.49
N GLU A 165 5.57 -17.39 20.77
CA GLU A 165 6.90 -17.11 21.31
C GLU A 165 7.11 -15.62 21.61
N ILE A 166 6.17 -14.77 21.20
CA ILE A 166 6.24 -13.33 21.38
C ILE A 166 5.56 -12.96 22.71
N ASP A 167 6.29 -12.20 23.54
CA ASP A 167 5.80 -11.74 24.84
C ASP A 167 4.58 -10.81 24.66
N PRO A 168 3.39 -11.23 25.12
CA PRO A 168 2.17 -10.45 24.95
C PRO A 168 2.15 -9.19 25.87
N ILE A 169 2.94 -9.15 26.94
CA ILE A 169 3.05 -7.97 27.80
C ILE A 169 3.73 -6.84 27.01
N LYS A 170 4.83 -7.17 26.33
CA LYS A 170 5.55 -6.20 25.49
C LYS A 170 4.83 -5.92 24.17
N TYR A 171 4.11 -6.90 23.63
CA TYR A 171 3.42 -6.82 22.34
C TYR A 171 1.95 -7.27 22.50
N PRO A 172 1.05 -6.42 23.01
CA PRO A 172 -0.34 -6.81 23.30
C PRO A 172 -1.09 -7.39 22.09
N LYS A 173 -0.74 -6.93 20.87
CA LYS A 173 -1.29 -7.46 19.62
C LYS A 173 -0.89 -8.94 19.34
N ALA A 174 0.00 -9.54 20.14
CA ALA A 174 0.37 -10.96 20.02
C ALA A 174 -0.57 -11.86 20.82
N GLU A 175 -1.31 -11.32 21.77
CA GLU A 175 -2.19 -12.11 22.66
C GLU A 175 -3.21 -12.94 21.88
N GLY A 176 -3.27 -14.22 22.21
CA GLY A 176 -4.18 -15.21 21.58
C GLY A 176 -3.87 -15.57 20.13
N ARG A 177 -2.86 -14.96 19.49
CA ARG A 177 -2.43 -15.32 18.14
C ARG A 177 -1.60 -16.59 18.13
N LYS A 178 -1.72 -17.37 17.04
CA LYS A 178 -1.00 -18.64 16.87
C LYS A 178 -0.40 -18.77 15.47
N GLY A 179 0.68 -19.57 15.39
CA GLY A 179 1.36 -19.87 14.14
C GLY A 179 2.46 -18.87 13.80
N VAL A 180 2.93 -18.90 12.55
CA VAL A 180 4.05 -18.08 12.10
C VAL A 180 3.72 -16.59 12.18
N CYS A 181 4.69 -15.81 12.63
CA CYS A 181 4.67 -14.36 12.61
C CYS A 181 5.49 -13.84 11.42
N PHE A 182 4.83 -13.13 10.50
CA PHE A 182 5.47 -12.53 9.33
C PHE A 182 5.85 -11.06 9.53
N LYS A 183 5.80 -10.52 10.75
CA LYS A 183 6.27 -9.16 10.98
C LYS A 183 7.79 -9.09 10.79
N LEU A 184 8.25 -8.06 10.08
CA LEU A 184 9.66 -7.88 9.71
C LEU A 184 10.57 -7.88 10.94
N GLU A 185 10.22 -7.17 12.00
CA GLU A 185 10.97 -7.08 13.25
C GLU A 185 11.27 -8.45 13.90
N PHE A 186 10.31 -9.37 13.88
CA PHE A 186 10.50 -10.71 14.45
C PHE A 186 11.23 -11.65 13.50
N LEU A 187 11.00 -11.52 12.19
CA LEU A 187 11.70 -12.28 11.15
C LEU A 187 13.20 -11.96 11.15
N THR A 188 13.56 -10.69 11.16
CA THR A 188 14.96 -10.22 11.19
C THR A 188 15.65 -10.68 12.47
N LYS A 189 15.03 -10.47 13.63
CA LYS A 189 15.53 -10.91 14.92
C LYS A 189 15.78 -12.43 14.95
N ALA A 190 14.82 -13.24 14.47
CA ALA A 190 14.96 -14.70 14.45
C ALA A 190 16.13 -15.16 13.57
N ASN A 191 16.45 -14.41 12.52
CA ASN A 191 17.49 -14.77 11.54
C ASN A 191 18.82 -14.03 11.73
N GLY A 192 18.98 -13.25 12.82
CA GLY A 192 20.22 -12.53 13.14
C GLY A 192 20.55 -11.41 12.15
N ILE A 193 19.52 -10.81 11.55
CA ILE A 193 19.64 -9.63 10.72
C ILE A 193 19.52 -8.41 11.65
N GLU A 194 20.48 -7.48 11.53
CA GLU A 194 20.42 -6.23 12.29
C GLU A 194 19.16 -5.44 11.91
N HIS A 195 18.43 -5.02 12.92
CA HIS A 195 17.25 -4.20 12.81
C HIS A 195 17.29 -3.24 14.01
N GLY A 196 17.93 -2.07 13.81
CA GLY A 196 18.32 -1.18 14.91
C GLY A 196 17.12 -0.67 15.69
N HIS A 197 16.26 0.10 15.04
CA HIS A 197 15.03 0.63 15.63
C HIS A 197 13.86 0.32 14.69
N ALA A 198 13.02 -0.66 15.06
CA ALA A 198 11.76 -0.90 14.36
C ALA A 198 10.91 0.39 14.40
N HIS A 199 10.23 0.70 13.28
CA HIS A 199 9.50 1.94 13.08
C HIS A 199 10.38 3.20 12.94
N ASP A 200 11.63 3.02 12.49
CA ASP A 200 12.41 4.03 11.81
C ASP A 200 12.57 3.59 10.36
N ALA A 201 12.04 4.36 9.42
CA ALA A 201 11.89 3.92 8.03
C ALA A 201 13.21 3.45 7.39
N LEU A 202 14.37 4.07 7.70
CA LEU A 202 15.65 3.60 7.15
C LEU A 202 16.07 2.26 7.76
N SER A 203 15.83 2.06 9.04
CA SER A 203 16.08 0.77 9.71
C SER A 203 15.20 -0.34 9.12
N ASP A 204 13.93 -0.05 8.80
CA ASP A 204 13.02 -0.99 8.16
C ASP A 204 13.42 -1.28 6.69
N VAL A 205 13.94 -0.29 5.96
CA VAL A 205 14.55 -0.47 4.63
C VAL A 205 15.75 -1.41 4.70
N GLU A 206 16.71 -1.20 5.61
CA GLU A 206 17.90 -2.05 5.77
C GLU A 206 17.51 -3.47 6.18
N ALA A 207 16.56 -3.61 7.10
CA ALA A 207 16.00 -4.88 7.52
C ALA A 207 15.35 -5.63 6.35
N THR A 208 14.62 -4.91 5.49
CA THR A 208 14.00 -5.46 4.26
C THR A 208 15.07 -5.95 3.27
N ILE A 209 16.12 -5.17 3.04
CA ILE A 209 17.27 -5.58 2.20
C ILE A 209 17.94 -6.83 2.76
N GLY A 210 18.22 -6.86 4.07
CA GLY A 210 18.81 -8.01 4.76
C GLY A 210 17.96 -9.27 4.61
N MET A 211 16.64 -9.15 4.76
CA MET A 211 15.69 -10.26 4.60
C MET A 211 15.62 -10.76 3.15
N ALA A 212 15.61 -9.84 2.17
CA ALA A 212 15.62 -10.17 0.75
C ALA A 212 16.92 -10.89 0.35
N LYS A 213 18.07 -10.40 0.83
CA LYS A 213 19.38 -11.02 0.61
C LYS A 213 19.42 -12.44 1.18
N LEU A 214 18.97 -12.63 2.42
CA LEU A 214 18.88 -13.94 3.05
C LEU A 214 18.03 -14.91 2.19
N LEU A 215 16.87 -14.48 1.71
CA LEU A 215 16.00 -15.30 0.85
C LEU A 215 16.66 -15.62 -0.51
N ALA A 216 17.34 -14.64 -1.12
CA ALA A 216 18.03 -14.85 -2.38
C ALA A 216 19.20 -15.84 -2.25
N GLU A 217 19.92 -15.82 -1.13
CA GLU A 217 21.02 -16.74 -0.83
C GLU A 217 20.53 -18.15 -0.50
N ARG A 218 19.47 -18.27 0.32
CA ARG A 218 18.96 -19.54 0.79
C ARG A 218 18.06 -20.24 -0.23
N GLU A 219 17.28 -19.46 -1.00
CA GLU A 219 16.32 -19.96 -1.99
C GLU A 219 16.50 -19.26 -3.36
N PRO A 220 17.67 -19.34 -4.00
CA PRO A 220 17.97 -18.58 -5.22
C PRO A 220 17.04 -18.90 -6.39
N LYS A 221 16.50 -20.13 -6.46
CA LYS A 221 15.54 -20.50 -7.50
C LYS A 221 14.17 -19.85 -7.26
N LEU A 222 13.72 -19.81 -6.00
CA LEU A 222 12.46 -19.15 -5.63
C LEU A 222 12.55 -17.65 -5.86
N TRP A 223 13.63 -17.02 -5.40
CA TRP A 223 13.91 -15.60 -5.56
C TRP A 223 13.88 -15.19 -7.03
N ARG A 224 14.69 -15.84 -7.85
CA ARG A 224 14.77 -15.56 -9.30
C ARG A 224 13.41 -15.73 -9.97
N TRP A 225 12.73 -16.85 -9.68
CA TRP A 225 11.42 -17.12 -10.26
C TRP A 225 10.39 -16.05 -9.86
N ALA A 226 10.34 -15.66 -8.59
CA ALA A 226 9.44 -14.63 -8.10
C ALA A 226 9.71 -13.27 -8.77
N PHE A 227 10.97 -12.88 -8.90
CA PHE A 227 11.37 -11.66 -9.59
C PHE A 227 10.96 -11.65 -11.07
N GLU A 228 11.24 -12.73 -11.81
CA GLU A 228 10.92 -12.85 -13.24
C GLU A 228 9.41 -12.91 -13.52
N ASN A 229 8.60 -13.36 -12.57
CA ASN A 229 7.16 -13.54 -12.72
C ASN A 229 6.30 -12.49 -11.99
N ARG A 230 6.91 -11.42 -11.44
CA ARG A 230 6.22 -10.39 -10.66
C ARG A 230 5.30 -9.46 -11.46
N THR A 231 5.52 -9.34 -12.78
CA THR A 231 4.82 -8.35 -13.59
C THR A 231 3.37 -8.74 -13.88
N THR A 232 2.51 -7.72 -14.04
CA THR A 232 1.10 -7.91 -14.37
C THR A 232 0.88 -8.85 -15.57
N ALA A 233 1.68 -8.70 -16.62
CA ALA A 233 1.58 -9.54 -17.82
C ALA A 233 1.87 -11.02 -17.50
N LYS A 234 2.91 -11.30 -16.70
CA LYS A 234 3.28 -12.66 -16.28
C LYS A 234 2.21 -13.29 -15.40
N VAL A 235 1.70 -12.52 -14.43
CA VAL A 235 0.63 -12.98 -13.53
C VAL A 235 -0.64 -13.28 -14.33
N SER A 236 -1.07 -12.36 -15.22
CA SER A 236 -2.24 -12.57 -16.08
C SER A 236 -2.10 -13.79 -16.97
N ALA A 237 -0.92 -14.00 -17.57
CA ALA A 237 -0.65 -15.20 -18.38
C ALA A 237 -0.67 -16.49 -17.56
N ALA A 238 -0.23 -16.45 -16.29
CA ALA A 238 -0.25 -17.63 -15.42
C ALA A 238 -1.67 -18.08 -15.06
N VAL A 239 -2.61 -17.16 -14.90
CA VAL A 239 -4.00 -17.46 -14.51
C VAL A 239 -4.97 -17.55 -15.71
N ALA A 240 -4.50 -17.27 -16.93
CA ALA A 240 -5.34 -17.34 -18.14
C ALA A 240 -5.89 -18.75 -18.38
N ASP A 241 -6.98 -18.84 -19.15
CA ASP A 241 -7.59 -20.10 -19.61
C ASP A 241 -8.00 -21.06 -18.49
N MET A 242 -8.38 -20.51 -17.33
CA MET A 242 -8.68 -21.29 -16.10
C MET A 242 -7.57 -22.27 -15.74
N LYS A 243 -6.31 -21.95 -16.03
CA LYS A 243 -5.18 -22.76 -15.57
C LYS A 243 -5.13 -22.81 -14.06
N PRO A 244 -4.96 -23.97 -13.45
CA PRO A 244 -4.79 -24.07 -12.00
C PRO A 244 -3.42 -23.52 -11.62
N VAL A 245 -3.40 -22.74 -10.55
CA VAL A 245 -2.16 -22.16 -10.01
C VAL A 245 -2.04 -22.47 -8.52
N VAL A 246 -0.82 -22.66 -8.05
CA VAL A 246 -0.50 -22.51 -6.64
C VAL A 246 -0.45 -21.01 -6.36
N TRP A 247 -1.36 -20.54 -5.54
CA TRP A 247 -1.40 -19.16 -5.09
C TRP A 247 -1.06 -19.10 -3.61
N VAL A 248 -0.02 -18.31 -3.28
CA VAL A 248 0.37 -18.07 -1.89
C VAL A 248 -0.09 -16.69 -1.45
N THR A 249 -0.90 -16.64 -0.41
CA THR A 249 -1.40 -15.42 0.21
C THR A 249 -1.95 -15.72 1.61
N PRO A 250 -1.76 -14.83 2.61
CA PRO A 250 -2.36 -14.97 3.94
C PRO A 250 -3.88 -15.17 3.94
N LYS A 251 -4.55 -14.78 2.86
CA LYS A 251 -6.02 -14.96 2.69
C LYS A 251 -6.47 -16.43 2.75
N PHE A 252 -5.58 -17.40 2.54
CA PHE A 252 -5.88 -18.82 2.75
C PHE A 252 -5.76 -19.26 4.20
N GLY A 253 -5.17 -18.42 5.06
CA GLY A 253 -4.96 -18.72 6.47
C GLY A 253 -3.66 -19.49 6.75
N ILE A 254 -3.11 -19.27 7.93
CA ILE A 254 -1.84 -19.88 8.37
C ILE A 254 -1.97 -21.41 8.47
N ALA A 255 -3.11 -21.92 8.94
CA ALA A 255 -3.36 -23.35 9.04
C ALA A 255 -3.25 -24.09 7.69
N ARG A 256 -3.58 -23.40 6.59
CA ARG A 256 -3.42 -23.91 5.21
C ARG A 256 -2.07 -23.51 4.59
N GLY A 257 -1.09 -23.14 5.38
CA GLY A 257 0.21 -22.71 4.87
C GLY A 257 0.14 -21.44 3.99
N CYS A 258 -0.84 -20.56 4.21
CA CYS A 258 -1.11 -19.41 3.33
C CYS A 258 -1.25 -19.81 1.84
N THR A 259 -1.62 -21.05 1.54
CA THR A 259 -1.54 -21.63 0.19
C THR A 259 -2.89 -22.21 -0.23
N GLY A 260 -3.20 -22.06 -1.51
CA GLY A 260 -4.33 -22.74 -2.15
C GLY A 260 -4.02 -23.07 -3.60
N ILE A 261 -4.72 -24.07 -4.14
CA ILE A 261 -4.79 -24.28 -5.59
C ILE A 261 -6.07 -23.62 -6.08
N ALA A 262 -5.92 -22.67 -6.98
CA ALA A 262 -7.05 -21.88 -7.46
C ALA A 262 -7.01 -21.72 -8.98
N ALA A 263 -8.17 -21.46 -9.59
CA ALA A 263 -8.27 -21.14 -11.00
C ALA A 263 -9.11 -19.88 -11.20
N CYS A 264 -8.72 -19.05 -12.17
CA CYS A 264 -9.44 -17.84 -12.53
C CYS A 264 -10.61 -18.22 -13.46
N PHE A 265 -11.84 -18.01 -12.99
CA PHE A 265 -13.05 -18.31 -13.78
C PHE A 265 -13.71 -17.05 -14.35
N PHE A 266 -13.37 -15.87 -13.83
CA PHE A 266 -13.79 -14.57 -14.34
C PHE A 266 -12.68 -13.55 -14.15
N GLN A 267 -12.39 -12.76 -15.19
CA GLN A 267 -11.36 -11.73 -15.15
C GLN A 267 -11.89 -10.42 -15.73
N GLU A 268 -11.62 -9.34 -15.04
CA GLU A 268 -11.85 -7.99 -15.52
C GLU A 268 -10.58 -7.15 -15.33
N LYS A 269 -9.95 -6.74 -16.44
CA LYS A 269 -8.66 -6.02 -16.43
C LYS A 269 -7.61 -6.78 -15.59
N HIS A 270 -7.26 -6.23 -14.42
CA HIS A 270 -6.26 -6.79 -13.49
C HIS A 270 -6.87 -7.57 -12.33
N ASP A 271 -8.19 -7.56 -12.21
CA ASP A 271 -8.93 -8.28 -11.18
C ASP A 271 -9.31 -9.68 -11.69
N CYS A 272 -8.76 -10.69 -11.04
CA CYS A 272 -9.03 -12.09 -11.31
C CYS A 272 -9.86 -12.67 -10.18
N TRP A 273 -11.03 -13.24 -10.51
CA TRP A 273 -11.88 -13.93 -9.56
C TRP A 273 -11.49 -15.39 -9.55
N MET A 274 -10.85 -15.79 -8.45
CA MET A 274 -10.24 -17.08 -8.29
C MET A 274 -11.14 -17.99 -7.46
N TRP A 275 -11.45 -19.15 -7.99
CA TRP A 275 -12.10 -20.22 -7.24
C TRP A 275 -11.05 -21.06 -6.52
N ASP A 276 -11.22 -21.33 -5.21
CA ASP A 276 -10.40 -22.27 -4.45
C ASP A 276 -10.83 -23.71 -4.80
N LEU A 277 -9.97 -24.43 -5.52
CA LEU A 277 -10.27 -25.75 -6.06
C LEU A 277 -10.37 -26.86 -4.99
N SER A 278 -10.16 -26.53 -3.72
CA SER A 278 -10.49 -27.44 -2.61
C SER A 278 -12.00 -27.60 -2.42
N PHE A 279 -12.82 -26.75 -3.06
CA PHE A 279 -14.28 -26.74 -2.91
C PHE A 279 -14.98 -27.01 -4.24
N ASP A 280 -16.12 -27.71 -4.17
CA ASP A 280 -16.92 -28.06 -5.35
C ASP A 280 -17.58 -26.80 -5.95
N PRO A 281 -17.30 -26.42 -7.20
CA PRO A 281 -17.85 -25.24 -7.82
C PRO A 281 -19.31 -25.37 -8.30
N THR A 282 -19.88 -26.59 -8.31
CA THR A 282 -21.25 -26.83 -8.77
C THR A 282 -22.28 -26.07 -7.93
N VAL A 283 -21.95 -25.71 -6.71
CA VAL A 283 -22.77 -24.84 -5.85
C VAL A 283 -23.16 -23.53 -6.54
N LEU A 284 -22.34 -22.99 -7.43
CA LEU A 284 -22.64 -21.75 -8.16
C LEU A 284 -23.86 -21.87 -9.09
N GLN A 285 -24.19 -23.09 -9.54
CA GLN A 285 -25.37 -23.33 -10.39
C GLN A 285 -26.69 -23.35 -9.60
N LEU A 286 -26.61 -23.49 -8.28
CA LEU A 286 -27.75 -23.59 -7.37
C LEU A 286 -28.12 -22.25 -6.73
N LEU A 287 -27.26 -21.23 -6.89
CA LEU A 287 -27.43 -19.93 -6.24
C LEU A 287 -27.93 -18.89 -7.22
N SER A 288 -28.88 -18.08 -6.75
CA SER A 288 -29.32 -16.85 -7.42
C SER A 288 -28.26 -15.75 -7.38
N TYR A 289 -28.45 -14.71 -8.19
CA TYR A 289 -27.62 -13.51 -8.17
C TYR A 289 -27.45 -12.92 -6.77
N GLU A 290 -28.57 -12.75 -6.05
CA GLU A 290 -28.56 -12.16 -4.69
C GLU A 290 -27.84 -13.06 -3.68
N GLU A 291 -28.00 -14.36 -3.75
CA GLU A 291 -27.29 -15.31 -2.88
C GLU A 291 -25.79 -15.32 -3.17
N ILE A 292 -25.37 -15.27 -4.42
CA ILE A 292 -23.95 -15.15 -4.78
C ILE A 292 -23.40 -13.83 -4.22
N LYS A 293 -24.08 -12.71 -4.46
CA LYS A 293 -23.69 -11.38 -3.99
C LYS A 293 -23.50 -11.35 -2.46
N GLN A 294 -24.47 -11.85 -1.71
CA GLN A 294 -24.43 -11.92 -0.25
C GLN A 294 -23.26 -12.80 0.25
N ARG A 295 -23.04 -13.94 -0.39
CA ARG A 295 -22.00 -14.91 0.03
C ARG A 295 -20.60 -14.60 -0.46
N LEU A 296 -20.41 -13.60 -1.34
CA LEU A 296 -19.07 -13.18 -1.77
C LEU A 296 -18.27 -12.50 -0.65
N PHE A 297 -18.91 -11.58 0.08
CA PHE A 297 -18.24 -10.80 1.12
C PHE A 297 -19.15 -10.61 2.34
N PRO A 298 -19.62 -11.70 2.97
CA PRO A 298 -20.52 -11.58 4.11
C PRO A 298 -19.82 -10.87 5.27
N SER A 299 -20.54 -9.94 5.89
CA SER A 299 -20.10 -9.27 7.11
C SER A 299 -19.92 -10.24 8.28
N ILE A 300 -19.28 -9.81 9.36
CA ILE A 300 -19.13 -10.63 10.57
C ILE A 300 -20.52 -11.03 11.11
N LYS A 301 -21.50 -10.10 11.09
CA LYS A 301 -22.87 -10.34 11.54
C LYS A 301 -23.57 -11.40 10.70
N GLU A 302 -23.47 -11.31 9.38
CA GLU A 302 -24.06 -12.29 8.46
C GLU A 302 -23.45 -13.68 8.61
N ARG A 303 -22.13 -13.76 8.82
CA ARG A 303 -21.46 -15.05 9.12
C ARG A 303 -21.92 -15.64 10.45
N ALA A 304 -22.16 -14.82 11.46
CA ALA A 304 -22.73 -15.26 12.73
C ALA A 304 -24.16 -15.76 12.58
N GLN A 305 -24.89 -15.34 11.55
CA GLN A 305 -26.21 -15.82 11.18
C GLN A 305 -26.20 -17.08 10.28
N GLY A 306 -25.01 -17.66 10.03
CA GLY A 306 -24.86 -18.89 9.26
C GLY A 306 -24.65 -18.69 7.75
N ILE A 307 -24.46 -17.45 7.27
CA ILE A 307 -24.15 -17.22 5.86
C ILE A 307 -22.71 -17.60 5.59
N GLU A 308 -22.52 -18.72 4.90
CA GLU A 308 -21.21 -19.21 4.51
C GLU A 308 -20.65 -18.40 3.34
N ARG A 309 -19.42 -17.98 3.47
CA ARG A 309 -18.70 -17.30 2.40
C ARG A 309 -18.37 -18.27 1.27
N LEU A 310 -18.61 -17.84 0.02
CA LEU A 310 -18.11 -18.58 -1.14
C LEU A 310 -16.56 -18.64 -1.16
N PRO A 311 -15.98 -19.78 -1.59
CA PRO A 311 -14.53 -19.94 -1.66
C PRO A 311 -13.90 -19.17 -2.85
N ILE A 312 -14.38 -17.96 -3.06
CA ILE A 312 -13.93 -17.03 -4.09
C ILE A 312 -13.05 -15.98 -3.46
N ARG A 313 -11.90 -15.75 -4.08
CA ARG A 313 -10.96 -14.69 -3.69
C ARG A 313 -10.57 -13.88 -4.90
N ARG A 314 -10.35 -12.58 -4.68
CA ARG A 314 -9.87 -11.68 -5.72
C ARG A 314 -8.35 -11.62 -5.69
N LEU A 315 -7.74 -11.92 -6.81
CA LEU A 315 -6.33 -11.74 -7.10
C LEU A 315 -6.17 -10.49 -7.99
N LYS A 316 -5.39 -9.53 -7.53
CA LYS A 316 -5.00 -8.37 -8.31
C LYS A 316 -3.71 -8.67 -9.04
N ALA A 317 -3.75 -8.84 -10.36
CA ALA A 317 -2.57 -9.19 -11.16
C ALA A 317 -1.48 -8.12 -11.13
N ASN A 318 -1.85 -6.87 -10.87
CA ASN A 318 -0.94 -5.73 -10.77
C ASN A 318 -0.39 -5.47 -9.35
N ALA A 319 -0.65 -6.36 -8.40
CA ALA A 319 -0.13 -6.28 -7.03
C ALA A 319 0.98 -7.32 -6.75
N SER A 320 1.71 -7.74 -7.77
CA SER A 320 2.83 -8.69 -7.69
C SER A 320 2.55 -9.93 -6.81
N PRO A 321 1.39 -10.59 -6.92
CA PRO A 321 1.07 -11.75 -6.10
C PRO A 321 1.99 -12.92 -6.46
N PHE A 322 2.27 -13.79 -5.48
CA PHE A 322 2.97 -15.03 -5.75
C PHE A 322 1.99 -16.09 -6.29
N VAL A 323 2.01 -16.32 -7.60
CA VAL A 323 1.21 -17.37 -8.28
C VAL A 323 2.10 -18.18 -9.21
N CYS A 324 1.98 -19.51 -9.17
CA CYS A 324 2.78 -20.42 -9.97
C CYS A 324 1.91 -21.46 -10.68
N ALA A 325 1.94 -21.48 -12.01
CA ALA A 325 1.20 -22.46 -12.81
C ALA A 325 1.81 -23.88 -12.75
N ASN A 326 3.07 -24.01 -12.32
CA ASN A 326 3.67 -25.32 -12.09
C ASN A 326 3.25 -25.84 -10.71
N LEU A 327 2.23 -26.67 -10.64
CA LEU A 327 1.70 -27.22 -9.39
C LEU A 327 2.73 -28.07 -8.63
N LYS A 328 3.78 -28.58 -9.28
CA LYS A 328 4.86 -29.36 -8.63
C LYS A 328 5.68 -28.52 -7.64
N VAL A 329 5.55 -27.18 -7.63
CA VAL A 329 6.20 -26.30 -6.64
C VAL A 329 5.67 -26.58 -5.24
N LEU A 330 4.44 -27.06 -5.10
CA LEU A 330 3.85 -27.56 -3.88
C LEU A 330 4.01 -29.09 -3.84
N SER A 331 4.89 -29.60 -2.96
CA SER A 331 5.07 -31.04 -2.80
C SER A 331 3.79 -31.72 -2.27
N ARG A 332 3.62 -33.02 -2.57
CA ARG A 332 2.46 -33.78 -2.06
C ARG A 332 2.41 -33.79 -0.54
N GLU A 333 3.55 -33.91 0.13
CA GLU A 333 3.66 -33.88 1.58
C GLU A 333 3.15 -32.52 2.15
N ARG A 334 3.57 -31.40 1.56
CA ARG A 334 3.11 -30.07 1.97
C ARG A 334 1.64 -29.85 1.66
N ALA A 335 1.17 -30.29 0.51
CA ALA A 335 -0.24 -30.25 0.16
C ALA A 335 -1.08 -30.96 1.21
N GLN A 336 -0.68 -32.18 1.59
CA GLN A 336 -1.34 -32.99 2.64
C GLN A 336 -1.30 -32.26 4.00
N LYS A 337 -0.13 -31.73 4.40
CA LYS A 337 0.03 -30.94 5.64
C LYS A 337 -0.92 -29.74 5.70
N TYR A 338 -1.20 -29.13 4.56
CA TYR A 338 -2.09 -27.96 4.44
C TYR A 338 -3.55 -28.34 4.16
N GLY A 339 -3.90 -29.62 4.18
CA GLY A 339 -5.24 -30.10 3.88
C GLY A 339 -5.68 -29.87 2.43
N ILE A 340 -4.71 -29.82 1.49
CA ILE A 340 -4.96 -29.62 0.06
C ILE A 340 -4.87 -31.00 -0.63
N ASP A 341 -6.02 -31.47 -1.13
CA ASP A 341 -6.08 -32.68 -1.94
C ASP A 341 -5.95 -32.31 -3.44
N LEU A 342 -4.88 -32.81 -4.07
CA LEU A 342 -4.54 -32.50 -5.46
C LEU A 342 -5.50 -33.18 -6.45
N ASP A 343 -6.04 -34.34 -6.11
CA ASP A 343 -6.96 -35.10 -6.96
C ASP A 343 -8.36 -34.45 -6.92
N VAL A 344 -8.80 -34.02 -5.73
CA VAL A 344 -10.02 -33.20 -5.57
C VAL A 344 -9.88 -31.89 -6.33
N ALA A 345 -8.74 -31.20 -6.24
CA ALA A 345 -8.51 -29.97 -6.97
C ALA A 345 -8.58 -30.17 -8.49
N ALA A 346 -8.02 -31.27 -9.01
CA ALA A 346 -8.10 -31.62 -10.42
C ALA A 346 -9.54 -31.91 -10.87
N ALA A 347 -10.31 -32.65 -10.08
CA ALA A 347 -11.72 -32.94 -10.35
C ALA A 347 -12.57 -31.65 -10.33
N ASN A 348 -12.37 -30.79 -9.33
CA ASN A 348 -13.09 -29.55 -9.19
C ASN A 348 -12.73 -28.54 -10.30
N LEU A 349 -11.51 -28.59 -10.86
CA LEU A 349 -11.16 -27.79 -12.03
C LEU A 349 -12.03 -28.15 -13.25
N GLN A 350 -12.29 -29.43 -13.50
CA GLN A 350 -13.16 -29.87 -14.60
C GLN A 350 -14.60 -29.40 -14.40
N LYS A 351 -15.11 -29.51 -13.16
CA LYS A 351 -16.43 -28.99 -12.79
C LYS A 351 -16.47 -27.46 -12.97
N LEU A 352 -15.45 -26.72 -12.54
CA LEU A 352 -15.37 -25.28 -12.69
C LEU A 352 -15.44 -24.85 -14.16
N LYS A 353 -14.73 -25.55 -15.03
CA LYS A 353 -14.77 -25.31 -16.50
C LYS A 353 -16.16 -25.50 -17.09
N ALA A 354 -16.94 -26.45 -16.54
CA ALA A 354 -18.30 -26.67 -16.98
C ALA A 354 -19.28 -25.60 -16.43
N VAL A 355 -19.06 -25.13 -15.21
CA VAL A 355 -19.95 -24.16 -14.52
C VAL A 355 -19.67 -22.72 -14.96
N ALA A 356 -18.42 -22.37 -15.18
CA ALA A 356 -17.99 -20.98 -15.40
C ALA A 356 -18.78 -20.24 -16.52
N PRO A 357 -19.06 -20.85 -17.70
CA PRO A 357 -19.82 -20.16 -18.73
C PRO A 357 -21.21 -19.71 -18.27
N ALA A 358 -21.89 -20.51 -17.44
CA ALA A 358 -23.24 -20.22 -16.96
C ALA A 358 -23.29 -19.04 -15.95
N VAL A 359 -22.20 -18.81 -15.23
CA VAL A 359 -22.13 -17.75 -14.19
C VAL A 359 -21.40 -16.50 -14.64
N GLN A 360 -20.79 -16.48 -15.82
CA GLN A 360 -20.01 -15.33 -16.31
C GLN A 360 -20.84 -14.03 -16.34
N THR A 361 -22.09 -14.10 -16.77
CA THR A 361 -22.98 -12.93 -16.80
C THR A 361 -23.20 -12.36 -15.40
N ILE A 362 -23.45 -13.23 -14.42
CA ILE A 362 -23.61 -12.82 -13.01
C ILE A 362 -22.38 -12.07 -12.50
N PHE A 363 -21.18 -12.61 -12.76
CA PHE A 363 -19.96 -11.97 -12.30
C PHE A 363 -19.61 -10.70 -13.08
N ALA A 364 -20.00 -10.60 -14.35
CA ALA A 364 -19.89 -9.36 -15.12
C ALA A 364 -20.81 -8.25 -14.57
N GLU A 365 -22.03 -8.59 -14.20
CA GLU A 365 -23.00 -7.68 -13.56
C GLU A 365 -22.50 -7.22 -12.18
N LEU A 366 -22.05 -8.15 -11.33
CA LEU A 366 -21.46 -7.83 -10.03
C LEU A 366 -20.23 -6.92 -10.14
N ALA A 367 -19.37 -7.14 -11.13
CA ALA A 367 -18.23 -6.29 -11.40
C ALA A 367 -18.67 -4.90 -11.90
N ALA A 368 -19.70 -4.82 -12.73
CA ALA A 368 -20.26 -3.56 -13.22
C ALA A 368 -20.94 -2.75 -12.09
N GLU A 369 -21.75 -3.41 -11.25
CA GLU A 369 -22.37 -2.78 -10.08
C GLU A 369 -21.33 -2.20 -9.13
N ARG A 370 -20.28 -2.95 -8.87
CA ARG A 370 -19.19 -2.48 -8.03
C ARG A 370 -18.50 -1.23 -8.60
N ARG A 371 -18.20 -1.21 -9.90
CA ARG A 371 -17.64 -0.01 -10.55
C ARG A 371 -18.58 1.18 -10.43
N SER A 372 -19.88 0.95 -10.59
CA SER A 372 -20.88 1.99 -10.42
C SER A 372 -20.90 2.53 -8.99
N ASN A 373 -20.81 1.66 -7.99
CA ASN A 373 -20.74 2.05 -6.59
C ASN A 373 -19.43 2.78 -6.26
N ASP A 374 -18.29 2.29 -6.77
CA ASP A 374 -16.99 2.94 -6.63
C ASP A 374 -16.97 4.33 -7.32
N ALA A 375 -17.68 4.49 -8.45
CA ALA A 375 -17.83 5.75 -9.16
C ALA A 375 -18.92 6.66 -8.59
N ALA A 376 -19.99 6.09 -8.03
CA ALA A 376 -21.11 6.85 -7.43
C ALA A 376 -20.81 7.41 -6.04
N ALA A 377 -19.73 6.95 -5.41
CA ALA A 377 -19.16 7.56 -4.21
C ALA A 377 -17.86 8.31 -4.54
N PRO A 378 -17.86 9.30 -5.48
CA PRO A 378 -16.70 10.14 -5.65
C PRO A 378 -16.47 10.81 -4.30
N SER A 379 -15.26 10.71 -3.76
CA SER A 379 -14.92 11.55 -2.63
C SER A 379 -15.19 13.00 -3.02
N ALA A 380 -16.05 13.68 -2.28
CA ALA A 380 -16.28 15.12 -2.46
C ALA A 380 -14.98 15.92 -2.23
N ASP A 381 -14.01 15.28 -1.59
CA ASP A 381 -12.68 15.80 -1.36
C ASP A 381 -11.77 15.55 -2.59
N PRO A 382 -11.34 16.61 -3.30
CA PRO A 382 -10.46 16.51 -4.46
C PRO A 382 -9.17 15.73 -4.18
N ASP A 383 -8.59 15.87 -2.99
CA ASP A 383 -7.36 15.21 -2.60
C ASP A 383 -7.49 13.68 -2.59
N ARG A 384 -8.70 13.17 -2.33
CA ARG A 384 -9.03 11.73 -2.25
C ARG A 384 -9.70 11.19 -3.51
N SER A 385 -9.87 12.02 -4.53
CA SER A 385 -10.61 11.68 -5.75
C SER A 385 -9.77 10.99 -6.84
N LEU A 386 -8.57 10.47 -6.51
CA LEU A 386 -7.67 9.80 -7.44
C LEU A 386 -8.35 8.70 -8.27
N TYR A 387 -9.22 7.91 -7.66
CA TYR A 387 -9.90 6.80 -8.32
C TYR A 387 -11.29 7.13 -8.88
N SER A 388 -11.72 8.40 -8.80
CA SER A 388 -13.02 8.85 -9.31
C SER A 388 -13.03 9.14 -10.82
N GLY A 389 -11.92 8.86 -11.51
CA GLY A 389 -11.77 9.07 -12.96
C GLY A 389 -10.38 9.61 -13.31
N PHE A 390 -10.05 9.56 -14.60
CA PHE A 390 -8.78 10.10 -15.09
C PHE A 390 -8.92 11.58 -15.43
N ALA A 391 -7.90 12.37 -15.11
CA ALA A 391 -7.78 13.72 -15.62
C ALA A 391 -7.73 13.73 -17.16
N SER A 392 -8.37 14.72 -17.78
CA SER A 392 -8.32 14.93 -19.23
C SER A 392 -6.88 15.22 -19.71
N SER A 393 -6.64 15.11 -20.99
CA SER A 393 -5.35 15.51 -21.57
C SER A 393 -5.08 17.02 -21.36
N GLY A 394 -6.14 17.83 -21.38
CA GLY A 394 -6.06 19.27 -21.10
C GLY A 394 -5.64 19.52 -19.65
N ASP A 395 -6.28 18.87 -18.68
CA ASP A 395 -5.93 19.01 -17.27
C ASP A 395 -4.52 18.50 -16.97
N LYS A 396 -4.10 17.37 -17.56
CA LYS A 396 -2.71 16.88 -17.44
C LYS A 396 -1.68 17.89 -17.97
N ALA A 397 -1.97 18.57 -19.07
CA ALA A 397 -1.09 19.65 -19.57
C ALA A 397 -0.99 20.80 -18.56
N ARG A 398 -2.11 21.15 -17.90
CA ARG A 398 -2.12 22.17 -16.84
C ARG A 398 -1.32 21.72 -15.60
N PHE A 399 -1.37 20.43 -15.23
CA PHE A 399 -0.54 19.90 -14.14
C PHE A 399 0.96 20.10 -14.43
N VAL A 400 1.39 19.83 -15.66
CA VAL A 400 2.78 20.08 -16.07
C VAL A 400 3.13 21.57 -15.96
N GLN A 401 2.23 22.47 -16.38
CA GLN A 401 2.43 23.92 -16.25
C GLN A 401 2.54 24.33 -14.78
N ILE A 402 1.63 23.87 -13.91
CA ILE A 402 1.65 24.15 -12.48
C ILE A 402 3.00 23.73 -11.88
N ARG A 403 3.46 22.53 -12.19
CA ARG A 403 4.71 21.99 -11.66
C ARG A 403 5.98 22.67 -12.19
N SER A 404 5.90 23.36 -13.32
CA SER A 404 7.02 24.10 -13.91
C SER A 404 7.17 25.54 -13.42
N MET A 405 6.18 26.06 -12.66
CA MET A 405 6.17 27.44 -12.18
C MET A 405 6.83 27.57 -10.82
N MET A 406 7.55 28.66 -10.62
CA MET A 406 7.98 29.10 -9.29
C MET A 406 6.76 29.55 -8.48
N PRO A 407 6.79 29.46 -7.14
CA PRO A 407 5.64 29.78 -6.28
C PRO A 407 5.03 31.16 -6.53
N GLU A 408 5.85 32.19 -6.69
CA GLU A 408 5.41 33.57 -6.93
C GLU A 408 4.67 33.72 -8.26
N HIS A 409 5.19 33.05 -9.30
CA HIS A 409 4.56 33.07 -10.63
C HIS A 409 3.25 32.26 -10.60
N LEU A 410 3.25 31.09 -9.92
CA LEU A 410 2.05 30.30 -9.74
C LEU A 410 0.96 31.05 -8.98
N ALA A 411 1.31 31.84 -7.96
CA ALA A 411 0.36 32.69 -7.24
C ALA A 411 -0.34 33.69 -8.17
N ALA A 412 0.42 34.34 -9.07
CA ALA A 412 -0.12 35.31 -10.04
C ALA A 412 -0.95 34.65 -11.17
N GLU A 413 -0.61 33.43 -11.57
CA GLU A 413 -1.28 32.73 -12.67
C GLU A 413 -2.44 31.82 -12.20
N ALA A 414 -2.50 31.42 -10.94
CA ALA A 414 -3.51 30.49 -10.40
C ALA A 414 -4.96 30.90 -10.74
N PRO A 415 -5.36 32.19 -10.65
CA PRO A 415 -6.73 32.60 -11.01
C PRO A 415 -7.08 32.44 -12.49
N LYS A 416 -6.09 32.27 -13.36
CA LYS A 416 -6.26 32.17 -14.81
C LYS A 416 -6.43 30.72 -15.28
N PHE A 417 -6.06 29.72 -14.46
CA PHE A 417 -6.25 28.33 -14.82
C PHE A 417 -7.74 28.01 -15.00
N ARG A 418 -8.03 27.29 -16.08
CA ARG A 418 -9.38 26.76 -16.39
C ARG A 418 -9.25 25.27 -16.59
N PHE A 419 -9.77 24.52 -15.63
CA PHE A 419 -9.76 23.06 -15.66
C PHE A 419 -11.03 22.53 -16.31
N ASP A 420 -10.91 21.38 -16.98
CA ASP A 420 -12.05 20.66 -17.53
C ASP A 420 -12.88 20.05 -16.37
N ASP A 421 -12.20 19.57 -15.32
CA ASP A 421 -12.83 19.14 -14.07
C ASP A 421 -12.56 20.17 -12.96
N GLN A 422 -13.62 20.79 -12.47
CA GLN A 422 -13.53 21.89 -11.48
C GLN A 422 -12.89 21.51 -10.15
N LYS A 423 -12.84 20.20 -9.82
CA LYS A 423 -12.14 19.74 -8.61
C LYS A 423 -10.67 20.13 -8.58
N PHE A 424 -10.03 20.27 -9.75
CA PHE A 424 -8.62 20.66 -9.84
C PHE A 424 -8.36 22.13 -9.50
N ALA A 425 -9.38 22.99 -9.61
CA ALA A 425 -9.27 24.37 -9.13
C ALA A 425 -9.17 24.40 -7.59
N GLU A 426 -9.99 23.62 -6.91
CA GLU A 426 -9.91 23.47 -5.45
C GLU A 426 -8.60 22.80 -5.04
N MET A 427 -8.17 21.77 -5.75
CA MET A 427 -6.90 21.10 -5.49
C MET A 427 -5.71 22.05 -5.67
N LEU A 428 -5.72 22.94 -6.68
CA LEU A 428 -4.68 23.96 -6.89
C LEU A 428 -4.63 24.97 -5.74
N PHE A 429 -5.80 25.42 -5.27
CA PHE A 429 -5.87 26.30 -4.11
C PHE A 429 -5.23 25.64 -2.87
N ARG A 430 -5.63 24.41 -2.54
CA ARG A 430 -5.08 23.66 -1.39
C ARG A 430 -3.59 23.34 -1.55
N PHE A 431 -3.15 23.01 -2.76
CA PHE A 431 -1.75 22.79 -3.07
C PHE A 431 -0.90 24.04 -2.76
N ARG A 432 -1.35 25.23 -3.17
CA ARG A 432 -0.68 26.49 -2.84
C ARG A 432 -0.71 26.78 -1.34
N ALA A 433 -1.84 26.60 -0.71
CA ALA A 433 -2.02 26.89 0.71
C ALA A 433 -1.16 26.02 1.62
N ARG A 434 -0.98 24.74 1.28
CA ARG A 434 -0.12 23.83 2.05
C ARG A 434 1.37 24.08 1.88
N ASN A 435 1.77 24.49 0.68
CA ASN A 435 3.18 24.57 0.34
C ASN A 435 3.77 25.97 0.50
N TRP A 436 2.97 27.00 0.22
CA TRP A 436 3.40 28.42 0.23
C TRP A 436 2.28 29.30 0.77
N PRO A 437 1.88 29.15 2.05
CA PRO A 437 0.79 29.93 2.65
C PRO A 437 1.07 31.45 2.62
N GLU A 438 2.34 31.85 2.65
CA GLU A 438 2.78 33.25 2.55
C GLU A 438 2.50 33.90 1.19
N MET A 439 2.19 33.10 0.16
CA MET A 439 1.84 33.56 -1.18
C MET A 439 0.32 33.70 -1.40
N LEU A 440 -0.48 33.46 -0.38
CA LEU A 440 -1.93 33.61 -0.46
C LEU A 440 -2.35 35.08 -0.30
N SER A 441 -3.42 35.46 -0.99
CA SER A 441 -4.08 36.73 -0.70
C SER A 441 -4.80 36.68 0.66
N ALA A 442 -5.16 37.82 1.23
CA ALA A 442 -5.89 37.87 2.49
C ALA A 442 -7.22 37.09 2.45
N GLU A 443 -7.94 37.12 1.33
CA GLU A 443 -9.16 36.36 1.12
C GLU A 443 -8.87 34.83 1.04
N GLU A 444 -7.81 34.43 0.35
CA GLU A 444 -7.37 33.05 0.25
C GLU A 444 -6.88 32.51 1.61
N THR A 445 -6.19 33.35 2.41
CA THR A 445 -5.74 33.01 3.77
C THR A 445 -6.93 32.73 4.68
N GLU A 446 -7.95 33.59 4.66
CA GLU A 446 -9.17 33.38 5.45
C GLU A 446 -9.93 32.13 5.00
N ARG A 447 -10.05 31.92 3.70
CA ARG A 447 -10.66 30.70 3.13
C ARG A 447 -9.91 29.44 3.57
N TRP A 448 -8.58 29.49 3.61
CA TRP A 448 -7.75 28.37 4.07
C TRP A 448 -7.94 28.13 5.56
N ARG A 449 -7.92 29.17 6.38
CA ARG A 449 -8.17 29.07 7.82
C ARG A 449 -9.53 28.41 8.10
N GLN A 450 -10.59 28.87 7.43
CA GLN A 450 -11.93 28.29 7.56
C GLN A 450 -11.97 26.82 7.14
N PHE A 451 -11.29 26.46 6.04
CA PHE A 451 -11.20 25.07 5.59
C PHE A 451 -10.49 24.18 6.61
N CYS A 452 -9.39 24.64 7.20
CA CYS A 452 -8.68 23.93 8.26
C CYS A 452 -9.54 23.80 9.53
N ALA A 453 -10.22 24.86 9.92
CA ALA A 453 -11.14 24.86 11.06
C ALA A 453 -12.28 23.85 10.86
N ASP A 454 -12.91 23.80 9.70
CA ASP A 454 -13.97 22.83 9.39
C ASP A 454 -13.46 21.40 9.53
N ARG A 455 -12.24 21.12 9.09
CA ARG A 455 -11.64 19.78 9.19
C ARG A 455 -11.29 19.40 10.62
N ILE A 456 -10.67 20.29 11.35
CA ILE A 456 -10.09 20.00 12.66
C ILE A 456 -11.13 20.14 13.78
N MET A 457 -11.98 21.18 13.74
CA MET A 457 -12.99 21.39 14.77
C MET A 457 -14.25 20.55 14.57
N SER A 458 -14.64 20.29 13.31
CA SER A 458 -15.89 19.60 12.99
C SER A 458 -15.73 18.20 12.41
N GLY A 459 -14.49 17.72 12.21
CA GLY A 459 -14.23 16.41 11.59
C GLY A 459 -14.74 16.29 10.16
N ARG A 460 -14.84 17.41 9.44
CA ARG A 460 -15.26 17.41 8.04
C ARG A 460 -14.45 16.42 7.23
N ASP A 461 -15.09 15.76 6.27
CA ASP A 461 -14.49 14.73 5.42
C ASP A 461 -13.95 13.50 6.19
N GLY A 462 -14.37 13.28 7.43
CA GLY A 462 -13.91 12.18 8.30
C GLY A 462 -12.46 12.37 8.78
N MET A 463 -12.03 13.63 8.93
CA MET A 463 -10.77 13.96 9.58
C MET A 463 -10.88 13.82 11.10
N LEU A 464 -9.76 13.61 11.76
CA LEU A 464 -9.69 13.55 13.23
C LEU A 464 -10.05 14.91 13.79
N GLN A 465 -11.07 14.96 14.68
CA GLN A 465 -11.46 16.18 15.38
C GLN A 465 -10.48 16.49 16.52
N LEU A 466 -10.36 17.76 16.85
CA LEU A 466 -9.49 18.20 17.94
C LEU A 466 -9.90 17.62 19.30
N SER A 467 -11.21 17.49 19.56
CA SER A 467 -11.71 16.82 20.77
C SER A 467 -11.27 15.36 20.85
N ASP A 468 -11.53 14.60 19.76
CA ASP A 468 -11.18 13.18 19.71
C ASP A 468 -9.65 12.97 19.74
N TYR A 469 -8.90 13.95 19.24
CA TYR A 469 -7.43 13.95 19.28
C TYR A 469 -6.92 14.04 20.72
N PHE A 470 -7.47 14.96 21.53
CA PHE A 470 -7.11 15.06 22.95
C PHE A 470 -7.60 13.85 23.74
N ASP A 471 -8.81 13.36 23.48
CA ASP A 471 -9.32 12.14 24.11
C ASP A 471 -8.38 10.95 23.85
N GLN A 472 -7.85 10.78 22.64
CA GLN A 472 -6.87 9.73 22.32
C GLN A 472 -5.54 9.91 23.04
N ILE A 473 -5.07 11.14 23.24
CA ILE A 473 -3.85 11.43 24.01
C ILE A 473 -4.07 11.06 25.49
N ASP A 474 -5.20 11.47 26.06
CA ASP A 474 -5.54 11.19 27.45
C ASP A 474 -5.72 9.68 27.69
N GLU A 475 -6.38 8.97 26.76
CA GLU A 475 -6.51 7.50 26.80
C GLU A 475 -5.14 6.81 26.72
N ALA A 476 -4.24 7.28 25.85
CA ALA A 476 -2.90 6.73 25.72
C ALA A 476 -2.11 6.94 27.04
N GLN A 477 -2.18 8.13 27.62
CA GLN A 477 -1.53 8.46 28.89
C GLN A 477 -2.09 7.61 30.05
N ALA A 478 -3.40 7.44 30.13
CA ALA A 478 -4.06 6.64 31.17
C ALA A 478 -3.83 5.12 31.01
N SER A 479 -3.43 4.65 29.84
CA SER A 479 -3.28 3.21 29.54
C SER A 479 -2.13 2.53 30.30
N GLY A 480 -1.12 3.29 30.74
CA GLY A 480 0.13 2.76 31.33
C GLY A 480 1.04 2.01 30.35
N LEU A 481 0.71 2.02 29.05
CA LEU A 481 1.54 1.37 28.02
C LEU A 481 2.70 2.24 27.53
N TYR A 482 2.65 3.55 27.81
CA TYR A 482 3.52 4.58 27.28
C TYR A 482 4.19 5.40 28.39
N ASP A 483 4.55 4.75 29.52
CA ASP A 483 5.07 5.43 30.72
C ASP A 483 6.57 5.76 30.64
N ASP A 484 7.28 5.26 29.61
CA ASP A 484 8.70 5.58 29.44
C ASP A 484 8.92 7.01 28.92
N GLU A 485 10.12 7.55 29.19
CA GLU A 485 10.48 8.94 28.90
C GLU A 485 10.26 9.34 27.43
N ARG A 486 10.56 8.44 26.48
CA ARG A 486 10.38 8.71 25.04
C ARG A 486 8.91 8.93 24.69
N HIS A 487 8.03 8.04 25.15
CA HIS A 487 6.60 8.15 24.86
C HIS A 487 5.97 9.35 25.56
N GLN A 488 6.40 9.67 26.80
CA GLN A 488 5.91 10.85 27.49
C GLN A 488 6.27 12.15 26.76
N GLN A 489 7.49 12.25 26.22
CA GLN A 489 7.89 13.39 25.37
C GLN A 489 7.04 13.50 24.10
N VAL A 490 6.66 12.37 23.50
CA VAL A 490 5.76 12.38 22.32
C VAL A 490 4.37 12.85 22.70
N LEU A 491 3.80 12.37 23.83
CA LEU A 491 2.48 12.79 24.31
C LEU A 491 2.43 14.30 24.60
N GLU A 492 3.45 14.83 25.29
CA GLU A 492 3.59 16.27 25.55
C GLU A 492 3.64 17.08 24.24
N ALA A 493 4.49 16.65 23.29
CA ALA A 493 4.59 17.30 21.99
C ALA A 493 3.27 17.28 21.21
N LEU A 494 2.53 16.17 21.26
CA LEU A 494 1.22 16.07 20.61
C LEU A 494 0.20 17.03 21.24
N TYR A 495 0.18 17.10 22.58
CA TYR A 495 -0.70 18.01 23.30
C TYR A 495 -0.45 19.46 22.89
N ASP A 496 0.82 19.89 22.94
CA ASP A 496 1.24 21.24 22.55
C ASP A 496 0.89 21.56 21.08
N TRP A 497 1.01 20.57 20.19
CA TRP A 497 0.64 20.73 18.79
C TRP A 497 -0.85 20.99 18.62
N GLY A 498 -1.68 20.18 19.30
CA GLY A 498 -3.13 20.32 19.29
C GLY A 498 -3.60 21.68 19.81
N GLU A 499 -3.04 22.13 20.95
CA GLU A 499 -3.35 23.47 21.53
C GLU A 499 -2.95 24.60 20.58
N THR A 500 -1.72 24.53 20.05
CA THR A 500 -1.21 25.58 19.13
C THR A 500 -2.09 25.70 17.89
N LEU A 501 -2.47 24.55 17.29
CA LEU A 501 -3.29 24.55 16.09
C LEU A 501 -4.73 24.96 16.41
N GLY A 502 -5.31 24.47 17.52
CA GLY A 502 -6.63 24.84 17.98
C GLY A 502 -6.79 26.35 18.20
N ASN A 503 -5.84 26.97 18.90
CA ASN A 503 -5.81 28.42 19.14
C ASN A 503 -5.75 29.20 17.83
N ARG A 504 -4.85 28.83 16.92
CA ARG A 504 -4.69 29.49 15.61
C ARG A 504 -5.95 29.43 14.76
N LEU A 505 -6.74 28.36 14.83
CA LEU A 505 -7.94 28.17 14.02
C LEU A 505 -9.20 28.74 14.67
N SER A 506 -9.18 29.04 15.99
CA SER A 506 -10.30 29.65 16.72
C SER A 506 -10.38 31.16 16.59
N ASP A 507 -9.25 31.83 16.31
CA ASP A 507 -9.13 33.27 16.06
C ASP A 507 -9.57 33.63 14.63
#